data_7d9a84a42a0b70551e7088db9d1e97da
#
_entry.id   7d9a84a42a0b70551e7088db9d1e97da
#
_cell.length_a   1.000
_cell.length_b   1.000
_cell.length_c   1.000
_cell.angle_alpha   90.00
_cell.angle_beta   90.00
_cell.angle_gamma   90.00
#
_symmetry.space_group_name_H-M   'P 1'
#
loop_
_entity.id
_entity.type
_entity.pdbx_description
1 polymer ?
#
loop_
_entity_poly.entity_id
_entity_poly.type
_entity_poly.pdbx_seq_one_letter_code
_entity_poly.pdbx_strand_id
1 'polypeptide(L)'
;MKPTSLNSSSSRQTWSADTYSEHGRFVADLAGAVFEWLAPQAREKILDLGCGDGALTQKIADTGADVLGLDMSNDLLSAARKRGLSVRSGDGHALDFSAEFDAVFSNAALHWMSMPEKVIHGISRALKPGGRFVAEFGGHGNVAAIVTAMRAVGARRGGDQSLAGPWFFPSPEVYSEMLSDASFDVCRVELHPRPTSLKTGMKEWLKLFRKPFFEQFGDETDNVLDEVEQLLRPSLCDARGNWTADYVRIRVEAMKPR
;
A
#
# COMPACT_ATOMS: atom_id res chain seq x y z
N MET A 1 -4.56 -14.44 33.68
CA MET A 1 -4.25 -15.14 32.43
C MET A 1 -3.19 -14.34 31.68
N LYS A 2 -1.99 -14.90 31.44
CA LYS A 2 -0.94 -14.24 30.66
C LYS A 2 -1.31 -14.28 29.19
N PRO A 3 -1.12 -13.21 28.42
CA PRO A 3 -1.34 -13.25 26.98
C PRO A 3 -0.25 -14.11 26.34
N THR A 4 -0.68 -15.11 25.60
CA THR A 4 0.18 -15.97 24.77
C THR A 4 0.80 -15.13 23.67
N SER A 5 2.11 -15.06 23.62
CA SER A 5 2.88 -14.41 22.56
C SER A 5 2.62 -15.15 21.23
N LEU A 6 1.87 -14.52 20.34
CA LEU A 6 1.70 -14.97 18.98
C LEU A 6 3.04 -14.79 18.24
N ASN A 7 3.57 -15.90 17.74
CA ASN A 7 4.77 -15.95 16.89
C ASN A 7 4.52 -15.12 15.61
N SER A 8 5.17 -13.97 15.48
CA SER A 8 4.96 -12.96 14.45
C SER A 8 5.66 -13.23 13.11
N SER A 9 6.21 -14.43 12.87
CA SER A 9 7.03 -14.68 11.67
C SER A 9 6.32 -15.30 10.48
N SER A 10 5.15 -15.95 10.67
CA SER A 10 4.43 -16.64 9.58
C SER A 10 3.37 -15.80 8.86
N SER A 11 3.06 -14.58 9.32
CA SER A 11 2.00 -13.74 8.80
C SER A 11 2.48 -12.58 7.90
N ARG A 12 3.78 -12.42 7.67
CA ARG A 12 4.32 -11.30 6.88
C ARG A 12 4.24 -11.59 5.38
N GLN A 13 3.57 -10.69 4.65
CA GLN A 13 3.62 -10.63 3.19
C GLN A 13 5.08 -10.40 2.76
N THR A 14 5.56 -11.22 1.81
CA THR A 14 6.88 -11.06 1.18
C THR A 14 6.69 -10.62 -0.28
N TRP A 15 7.57 -9.76 -0.75
CA TRP A 15 7.53 -9.22 -2.11
C TRP A 15 8.72 -9.72 -2.91
N SER A 16 8.47 -10.32 -4.08
CA SER A 16 9.46 -10.66 -5.08
C SER A 16 9.39 -9.62 -6.21
N ALA A 17 10.55 -9.11 -6.63
CA ALA A 17 10.62 -8.10 -7.69
C ALA A 17 10.03 -8.60 -9.01
N ASP A 18 10.29 -9.86 -9.39
CA ASP A 18 9.80 -10.45 -10.64
C ASP A 18 8.27 -10.56 -10.63
N THR A 19 7.70 -11.16 -9.58
CA THR A 19 6.25 -11.31 -9.44
C THR A 19 5.55 -9.95 -9.32
N TYR A 20 6.15 -8.97 -8.63
CA TYR A 20 5.59 -7.63 -8.51
C TYR A 20 5.63 -6.87 -9.84
N SER A 21 6.71 -7.00 -10.62
CA SER A 21 6.83 -6.35 -11.93
C SER A 21 5.81 -6.87 -12.94
N GLU A 22 5.46 -8.15 -12.87
CA GLU A 22 4.51 -8.80 -13.79
C GLU A 22 3.05 -8.52 -13.43
N HIS A 23 2.72 -8.56 -12.14
CA HIS A 23 1.32 -8.54 -11.68
C HIS A 23 0.93 -7.29 -10.87
N GLY A 24 1.90 -6.55 -10.31
CA GLY A 24 1.67 -5.36 -9.46
C GLY A 24 1.95 -4.02 -10.14
N ARG A 25 2.54 -4.01 -11.34
CA ARG A 25 2.99 -2.79 -12.02
C ARG A 25 1.87 -1.78 -12.35
N PHE A 26 0.63 -2.26 -12.53
CA PHE A 26 -0.52 -1.37 -12.74
C PHE A 26 -0.68 -0.32 -11.62
N VAL A 27 -0.14 -0.57 -10.42
CA VAL A 27 -0.17 0.37 -9.29
C VAL A 27 0.59 1.65 -9.62
N ALA A 28 1.75 1.55 -10.28
CA ALA A 28 2.53 2.70 -10.71
C ALA A 28 1.92 3.42 -11.93
N ASP A 29 1.26 2.67 -12.82
CA ASP A 29 0.62 3.23 -14.02
C ASP A 29 -0.63 4.04 -13.67
N LEU A 30 -1.32 3.69 -12.58
CA LEU A 30 -2.53 4.36 -12.12
C LEU A 30 -2.27 5.53 -11.14
N ALA A 31 -1.02 5.85 -10.84
CA ALA A 31 -0.65 6.88 -9.86
C ALA A 31 -0.67 8.32 -10.42
N GLY A 32 -1.10 8.54 -11.67
CA GLY A 32 -1.05 9.86 -12.32
C GLY A 32 -1.65 10.99 -11.47
N ALA A 33 -2.83 10.77 -10.93
CA ALA A 33 -3.53 11.81 -10.17
C ALA A 33 -2.88 12.14 -8.81
N VAL A 34 -2.29 11.17 -8.10
CA VAL A 34 -1.54 11.47 -6.85
C VAL A 34 -0.20 12.13 -7.15
N PHE A 35 0.39 11.82 -8.31
CA PHE A 35 1.58 12.50 -8.79
C PHE A 35 1.31 13.99 -9.11
N GLU A 36 0.15 14.30 -9.71
CA GLU A 36 -0.29 15.68 -9.91
C GLU A 36 -0.46 16.43 -8.58
N TRP A 37 -0.96 15.78 -7.52
CA TRP A 37 -1.05 16.39 -6.20
C TRP A 37 0.32 16.65 -5.57
N LEU A 38 1.28 15.75 -5.80
CA LEU A 38 2.66 15.96 -5.34
C LEU A 38 3.28 17.18 -6.03
N ALA A 39 3.04 17.36 -7.35
CA ALA A 39 3.58 18.44 -8.16
C ALA A 39 5.08 18.70 -7.91
N PRO A 40 5.95 17.68 -8.08
CA PRO A 40 7.36 17.78 -7.68
C PRO A 40 8.08 18.86 -8.48
N GLN A 41 8.95 19.62 -7.81
CA GLN A 41 9.75 20.69 -8.43
C GLN A 41 11.22 20.31 -8.49
N ALA A 42 11.93 20.88 -9.47
CA ALA A 42 13.38 20.69 -9.57
C ALA A 42 14.10 21.16 -8.30
N ARG A 43 15.06 20.36 -7.82
CA ARG A 43 15.86 20.55 -6.59
C ARG A 43 15.09 20.39 -5.27
N GLU A 44 13.81 20.07 -5.26
CA GLU A 44 13.14 19.67 -4.03
C GLU A 44 13.72 18.35 -3.51
N LYS A 45 13.89 18.25 -2.20
CA LYS A 45 14.23 16.98 -1.54
C LYS A 45 12.95 16.24 -1.21
N ILE A 46 12.74 15.08 -1.81
CA ILE A 46 11.51 14.30 -1.67
C ILE A 46 11.84 12.90 -1.12
N LEU A 47 11.15 12.49 -0.07
CA LEU A 47 11.16 11.11 0.40
C LEU A 47 10.00 10.34 -0.26
N ASP A 48 10.31 9.27 -1.00
CA ASP A 48 9.34 8.30 -1.51
C ASP A 48 9.25 7.12 -0.54
N LEU A 49 8.23 7.11 0.32
CA LEU A 49 8.04 6.14 1.40
C LEU A 49 7.26 4.92 0.89
N GLY A 50 7.91 3.76 0.88
CA GLY A 50 7.41 2.54 0.26
C GLY A 50 7.63 2.58 -1.26
N CYS A 51 8.84 2.94 -1.68
CA CYS A 51 9.20 3.20 -3.08
C CYS A 51 9.16 1.96 -3.99
N GLY A 52 9.15 0.78 -3.41
CA GLY A 52 9.15 -0.49 -4.14
C GLY A 52 10.33 -0.62 -5.12
N ASP A 53 10.04 -0.99 -6.37
CA ASP A 53 11.02 -1.13 -7.46
C ASP A 53 11.49 0.20 -8.06
N GLY A 54 11.03 1.32 -7.52
CA GLY A 54 11.43 2.66 -7.90
C GLY A 54 10.75 3.22 -9.16
N ALA A 55 9.70 2.60 -9.68
CA ALA A 55 9.05 3.05 -10.91
C ALA A 55 8.45 4.47 -10.79
N LEU A 56 7.84 4.82 -9.65
CA LEU A 56 7.36 6.18 -9.36
C LEU A 56 8.49 7.10 -8.90
N THR A 57 9.43 6.59 -8.11
CA THR A 57 10.64 7.33 -7.71
C THR A 57 11.38 7.88 -8.92
N GLN A 58 11.48 7.08 -9.99
CA GLN A 58 12.09 7.52 -11.25
C GLN A 58 11.31 8.69 -11.87
N LYS A 59 9.98 8.60 -11.93
CA LYS A 59 9.14 9.69 -12.47
C LYS A 59 9.31 10.99 -11.67
N ILE A 60 9.47 10.88 -10.34
CA ILE A 60 9.74 12.06 -9.49
C ILE A 60 11.14 12.60 -9.78
N ALA A 61 12.16 11.75 -9.86
CA ALA A 61 13.55 12.15 -10.17
C ALA A 61 13.67 12.81 -11.54
N ASP A 62 12.91 12.35 -12.55
CA ASP A 62 12.89 12.89 -13.91
C ASP A 62 12.40 14.35 -13.97
N THR A 63 11.73 14.86 -12.92
CA THR A 63 11.38 16.30 -12.79
C THR A 63 12.56 17.18 -12.33
N GLY A 64 13.69 16.57 -12.00
CA GLY A 64 14.85 17.25 -11.45
C GLY A 64 14.84 17.38 -9.91
N ALA A 65 13.92 16.71 -9.22
CA ALA A 65 13.91 16.60 -7.77
C ALA A 65 15.03 15.66 -7.27
N ASP A 66 15.53 15.95 -6.05
CA ASP A 66 16.44 15.07 -5.30
C ASP A 66 15.61 14.08 -4.48
N VAL A 67 15.51 12.83 -4.96
CA VAL A 67 14.58 11.82 -4.38
C VAL A 67 15.36 10.75 -3.65
N LEU A 68 14.96 10.48 -2.41
CA LEU A 68 15.35 9.30 -1.66
C LEU A 68 14.17 8.33 -1.57
N GLY A 69 14.31 7.12 -2.14
CA GLY A 69 13.35 6.04 -1.94
C GLY A 69 13.63 5.26 -0.65
N LEU A 70 12.58 4.90 0.11
CA LEU A 70 12.69 4.05 1.28
C LEU A 70 11.71 2.89 1.18
N ASP A 71 12.18 1.66 1.35
CA ASP A 71 11.36 0.45 1.37
C ASP A 71 11.96 -0.61 2.32
N MET A 72 11.16 -1.55 2.78
CA MET A 72 11.63 -2.69 3.58
C MET A 72 12.16 -3.84 2.74
N SER A 73 11.71 -4.00 1.50
CA SER A 73 12.05 -5.11 0.62
C SER A 73 13.38 -4.88 -0.06
N ASN A 74 14.41 -5.63 0.35
CA ASN A 74 15.72 -5.57 -0.30
C ASN A 74 15.68 -6.00 -1.77
N ASP A 75 14.77 -6.91 -2.16
CA ASP A 75 14.59 -7.35 -3.54
C ASP A 75 14.08 -6.22 -4.42
N LEU A 76 13.04 -5.50 -3.97
CA LEU A 76 12.51 -4.33 -4.68
C LEU A 76 13.54 -3.21 -4.74
N LEU A 77 14.25 -2.94 -3.64
CA LEU A 77 15.33 -1.95 -3.60
C LEU A 77 16.50 -2.30 -4.53
N SER A 78 16.77 -3.59 -4.74
CA SER A 78 17.78 -4.02 -5.73
C SER A 78 17.36 -3.63 -7.14
N ALA A 79 16.07 -3.77 -7.48
CA ALA A 79 15.54 -3.32 -8.78
C ALA A 79 15.62 -1.80 -8.93
N ALA A 80 15.26 -1.05 -7.87
CA ALA A 80 15.37 0.41 -7.86
C ALA A 80 16.82 0.90 -8.02
N ARG A 81 17.81 0.26 -7.37
CA ARG A 81 19.24 0.57 -7.56
C ARG A 81 19.73 0.33 -8.99
N LYS A 82 19.21 -0.72 -9.66
CA LYS A 82 19.53 -0.98 -11.08
C LYS A 82 19.02 0.13 -12.01
N ARG A 83 18.02 0.92 -11.58
CA ARG A 83 17.56 2.14 -12.26
C ARG A 83 18.45 3.36 -12.00
N GLY A 84 19.48 3.24 -11.13
CA GLY A 84 20.32 4.37 -10.72
C GLY A 84 19.72 5.25 -9.64
N LEU A 85 18.68 4.81 -8.95
CA LEU A 85 17.99 5.59 -7.93
C LEU A 85 18.70 5.55 -6.58
N SER A 86 18.67 6.66 -5.84
CA SER A 86 19.06 6.73 -4.43
C SER A 86 17.98 6.07 -3.58
N VAL A 87 18.32 4.92 -2.98
CA VAL A 87 17.35 4.18 -2.14
C VAL A 87 17.99 3.64 -0.88
N ARG A 88 17.21 3.60 0.20
CA ARG A 88 17.61 3.09 1.52
C ARG A 88 16.63 2.04 2.01
N SER A 89 17.15 0.96 2.62
CA SER A 89 16.31 0.01 3.36
C SER A 89 15.90 0.63 4.69
N GLY A 90 14.60 0.55 5.03
CA GLY A 90 14.08 1.11 6.27
C GLY A 90 12.63 0.73 6.54
N ASP A 91 12.23 0.83 7.81
CA ASP A 91 10.86 0.62 8.26
C ASP A 91 10.15 1.97 8.37
N GLY A 92 9.01 2.13 7.69
CA GLY A 92 8.18 3.33 7.78
C GLY A 92 7.69 3.67 9.19
N HIS A 93 7.64 2.68 10.09
CA HIS A 93 7.31 2.90 11.50
C HIS A 93 8.45 3.52 12.33
N ALA A 94 9.67 3.59 11.77
CA ALA A 94 10.88 4.00 12.47
C ALA A 94 11.72 4.98 11.63
N LEU A 95 11.06 5.97 11.02
CA LEU A 95 11.75 7.00 10.26
C LEU A 95 12.67 7.83 11.17
N ASP A 96 13.96 7.92 10.81
CA ASP A 96 15.04 8.58 11.57
C ASP A 96 15.47 9.93 10.97
N PHE A 97 14.64 10.51 10.11
CA PHE A 97 14.87 11.81 9.49
C PHE A 97 14.36 12.95 10.37
N SER A 98 14.97 14.15 10.25
CA SER A 98 14.59 15.34 10.98
C SER A 98 14.70 16.59 10.10
N ALA A 99 13.56 17.14 9.67
CA ALA A 99 13.45 18.36 8.86
C ALA A 99 14.36 18.37 7.59
N GLU A 100 14.37 17.24 6.86
CA GLU A 100 15.25 17.04 5.71
C GLU A 100 14.53 17.24 4.38
N PHE A 101 13.21 16.93 4.31
CA PHE A 101 12.48 16.87 3.06
C PHE A 101 11.50 18.03 2.88
N ASP A 102 11.41 18.50 1.63
CA ASP A 102 10.40 19.48 1.20
C ASP A 102 9.05 18.78 0.96
N ALA A 103 9.08 17.51 0.60
CA ALA A 103 7.88 16.67 0.50
C ALA A 103 8.14 15.22 0.93
N VAL A 104 7.10 14.56 1.46
CA VAL A 104 7.03 13.10 1.58
C VAL A 104 5.92 12.61 0.68
N PHE A 105 6.24 11.65 -0.16
CA PHE A 105 5.32 10.98 -1.06
C PHE A 105 5.17 9.52 -0.66
N SER A 106 3.99 8.94 -0.84
CA SER A 106 3.78 7.50 -0.68
C SER A 106 2.64 7.03 -1.57
N ASN A 107 2.88 5.98 -2.36
CA ASN A 107 1.83 5.38 -3.18
C ASN A 107 1.70 3.89 -2.92
N ALA A 108 0.49 3.44 -2.59
CA ALA A 108 0.10 2.04 -2.38
C ALA A 108 0.91 1.28 -1.31
N ALA A 109 1.52 1.99 -0.34
CA ALA A 109 2.36 1.40 0.70
C ALA A 109 1.78 1.53 2.12
N LEU A 110 1.16 2.67 2.48
CA LEU A 110 0.81 2.99 3.87
C LEU A 110 -0.20 2.01 4.49
N HIS A 111 -1.09 1.41 3.71
CA HIS A 111 -2.04 0.42 4.21
C HIS A 111 -1.40 -0.89 4.69
N TRP A 112 -0.12 -1.13 4.38
CA TRP A 112 0.67 -2.26 4.91
C TRP A 112 1.30 -1.95 6.27
N MET A 113 1.25 -0.68 6.71
CA MET A 113 1.89 -0.20 7.93
C MET A 113 0.88 -0.24 9.08
N SER A 114 1.02 -1.21 9.97
CA SER A 114 0.04 -1.55 11.02
C SER A 114 -0.05 -0.55 12.17
N MET A 115 0.90 0.39 12.28
CA MET A 115 0.93 1.46 13.31
C MET A 115 0.94 2.83 12.61
N PRO A 116 -0.18 3.25 12.00
CA PRO A 116 -0.24 4.45 11.17
C PRO A 116 0.14 5.73 11.91
N GLU A 117 -0.17 5.84 13.22
CA GLU A 117 0.20 7.00 14.05
C GLU A 117 1.72 7.18 14.09
N LYS A 118 2.48 6.10 14.27
CA LYS A 118 3.95 6.16 14.25
C LYS A 118 4.49 6.62 12.90
N VAL A 119 3.87 6.15 11.82
CA VAL A 119 4.25 6.53 10.46
C VAL A 119 3.99 8.01 10.23
N ILE A 120 2.79 8.51 10.58
CA ILE A 120 2.40 9.91 10.41
C ILE A 120 3.33 10.83 11.23
N HIS A 121 3.60 10.49 12.51
CA HIS A 121 4.56 11.25 13.31
C HIS A 121 5.98 11.20 12.73
N GLY A 122 6.41 10.06 12.17
CA GLY A 122 7.68 9.94 11.46
C GLY A 122 7.76 10.86 10.25
N ILE A 123 6.70 10.91 9.44
CA ILE A 123 6.57 11.80 8.28
C ILE A 123 6.62 13.27 8.72
N SER A 124 5.88 13.64 9.79
CA SER A 124 5.91 15.00 10.34
C SER A 124 7.32 15.41 10.76
N ARG A 125 8.08 14.54 11.43
CA ARG A 125 9.47 14.83 11.79
C ARG A 125 10.39 14.97 10.58
N ALA A 126 10.22 14.11 9.57
CA ALA A 126 11.05 14.10 8.35
C ALA A 126 10.87 15.36 7.50
N LEU A 127 9.68 15.96 7.49
CA LEU A 127 9.36 17.17 6.75
C LEU A 127 9.99 18.41 7.38
N LYS A 128 10.46 19.32 6.53
CA LYS A 128 10.77 20.71 6.90
C LYS A 128 9.49 21.45 7.30
N PRO A 129 9.57 22.53 8.10
CA PRO A 129 8.46 23.45 8.27
C PRO A 129 7.95 23.96 6.91
N GLY A 130 6.65 23.90 6.66
CA GLY A 130 6.03 24.21 5.37
C GLY A 130 6.15 23.12 4.31
N GLY A 131 6.72 21.96 4.64
CA GLY A 131 6.79 20.80 3.75
C GLY A 131 5.44 20.09 3.61
N ARG A 132 5.23 19.37 2.49
CA ARG A 132 3.97 18.68 2.18
C ARG A 132 4.06 17.17 2.29
N PHE A 133 2.99 16.57 2.73
CA PHE A 133 2.76 15.12 2.68
C PHE A 133 1.66 14.82 1.66
N VAL A 134 1.99 13.97 0.68
CA VAL A 134 1.04 13.53 -0.36
C VAL A 134 1.07 12.02 -0.46
N ALA A 135 -0.08 11.37 -0.37
CA ALA A 135 -0.15 9.93 -0.46
C ALA A 135 -1.43 9.42 -1.14
N GLU A 136 -1.35 8.21 -1.71
CA GLU A 136 -2.50 7.43 -2.15
C GLU A 136 -2.33 5.97 -1.74
N PHE A 137 -3.35 5.41 -1.05
CA PHE A 137 -3.31 4.02 -0.61
C PHE A 137 -4.73 3.45 -0.49
N GLY A 138 -4.89 2.21 -0.01
CA GLY A 138 -6.22 1.64 0.20
C GLY A 138 -6.99 2.40 1.28
N GLY A 139 -8.20 2.88 0.95
CA GLY A 139 -9.11 3.54 1.89
C GLY A 139 -10.28 2.65 2.31
N HIS A 140 -11.21 3.21 3.06
CA HIS A 140 -12.41 2.49 3.51
C HIS A 140 -13.16 1.86 2.33
N GLY A 141 -13.53 0.60 2.47
CA GLY A 141 -14.19 -0.16 1.41
C GLY A 141 -13.25 -0.78 0.35
N ASN A 142 -11.94 -0.55 0.43
CA ASN A 142 -10.97 -1.12 -0.52
C ASN A 142 -10.98 -2.64 -0.49
N VAL A 143 -11.15 -3.27 -1.66
CA VAL A 143 -11.25 -4.74 -1.88
C VAL A 143 -12.22 -5.44 -0.92
N ALA A 144 -13.34 -4.77 -0.60
CA ALA A 144 -14.27 -5.22 0.42
C ALA A 144 -14.95 -6.55 0.05
N ALA A 145 -15.33 -6.74 -1.21
CA ALA A 145 -15.90 -8.00 -1.68
C ALA A 145 -14.88 -9.14 -1.53
N ILE A 146 -13.63 -8.90 -1.93
CA ILE A 146 -12.56 -9.89 -1.86
C ILE A 146 -12.29 -10.31 -0.40
N VAL A 147 -12.14 -9.33 0.50
CA VAL A 147 -11.91 -9.59 1.94
C VAL A 147 -13.09 -10.34 2.55
N THR A 148 -14.31 -9.97 2.21
CA THR A 148 -15.52 -10.62 2.73
C THR A 148 -15.62 -12.07 2.27
N ALA A 149 -15.36 -12.36 1.00
CA ALA A 149 -15.34 -13.72 0.47
C ALA A 149 -14.27 -14.59 1.16
N MET A 150 -13.05 -14.09 1.31
CA MET A 150 -11.99 -14.81 2.02
C MET A 150 -12.36 -15.08 3.48
N ARG A 151 -12.92 -14.10 4.21
CA ARG A 151 -13.38 -14.28 5.59
C ARG A 151 -14.47 -15.33 5.68
N ALA A 152 -15.45 -15.32 4.77
CA ALA A 152 -16.54 -16.30 4.75
C ALA A 152 -16.01 -17.73 4.52
N VAL A 153 -15.10 -17.92 3.58
CA VAL A 153 -14.46 -19.23 3.34
C VAL A 153 -13.58 -19.64 4.52
N GLY A 154 -12.77 -18.71 5.03
CA GLY A 154 -11.91 -18.95 6.20
C GLY A 154 -12.71 -19.39 7.42
N ALA A 155 -13.82 -18.71 7.72
CA ALA A 155 -14.73 -19.09 8.82
C ALA A 155 -15.27 -20.50 8.66
N ARG A 156 -15.74 -20.86 7.46
CA ARG A 156 -16.32 -22.18 7.17
C ARG A 156 -15.28 -23.30 7.26
N ARG A 157 -14.03 -23.01 6.90
CA ARG A 157 -12.93 -24.00 6.88
C ARG A 157 -12.06 -23.98 8.15
N GLY A 158 -12.41 -23.17 9.16
CA GLY A 158 -11.69 -23.09 10.43
C GLY A 158 -10.33 -22.38 10.35
N GLY A 159 -10.12 -21.56 9.34
CA GLY A 159 -8.91 -20.78 9.16
C GLY A 159 -8.93 -19.44 9.91
N ASP A 160 -7.75 -18.84 10.08
CA ASP A 160 -7.59 -17.50 10.66
C ASP A 160 -8.08 -16.42 9.69
N GLN A 161 -9.24 -15.84 10.01
CA GLN A 161 -9.88 -14.81 9.19
C GLN A 161 -9.11 -13.47 9.21
N SER A 162 -8.26 -13.22 10.22
CA SER A 162 -7.46 -11.99 10.29
C SER A 162 -6.47 -11.89 9.13
N LEU A 163 -6.02 -13.03 8.61
CA LEU A 163 -5.15 -13.11 7.45
C LEU A 163 -5.82 -12.67 6.13
N ALA A 164 -7.15 -12.59 6.07
CA ALA A 164 -7.87 -12.16 4.88
C ALA A 164 -7.71 -10.66 4.57
N GLY A 165 -7.50 -9.82 5.59
CA GLY A 165 -7.37 -8.37 5.39
C GLY A 165 -6.57 -7.73 6.53
N PRO A 166 -5.24 -7.83 6.52
CA PRO A 166 -4.39 -7.27 7.57
C PRO A 166 -4.12 -5.77 7.38
N TRP A 167 -4.78 -5.16 6.39
CA TRP A 167 -4.52 -3.78 5.99
C TRP A 167 -5.26 -2.76 6.86
N PHE A 168 -4.67 -1.58 6.96
CA PHE A 168 -5.31 -0.40 7.48
C PHE A 168 -5.95 0.40 6.33
N PHE A 169 -7.29 0.41 6.27
CA PHE A 169 -8.10 1.11 5.28
C PHE A 169 -8.98 2.15 5.97
N PRO A 170 -8.47 3.36 6.26
CA PRO A 170 -9.22 4.39 6.97
C PRO A 170 -10.27 5.06 6.09
N SER A 171 -11.29 5.66 6.73
CA SER A 171 -12.12 6.68 6.10
C SER A 171 -11.40 8.03 6.05
N PRO A 172 -11.86 8.98 5.21
CA PRO A 172 -11.29 10.34 5.18
C PRO A 172 -11.30 11.03 6.54
N GLU A 173 -12.38 10.88 7.31
CA GLU A 173 -12.54 11.48 8.62
C GLU A 173 -11.48 10.96 9.60
N VAL A 174 -11.37 9.64 9.71
CA VAL A 174 -10.41 8.99 10.61
C VAL A 174 -8.97 9.41 10.27
N TYR A 175 -8.62 9.42 8.97
CA TYR A 175 -7.25 9.76 8.58
C TYR A 175 -6.95 11.24 8.75
N SER A 176 -7.96 12.13 8.53
CA SER A 176 -7.84 13.56 8.80
C SER A 176 -7.63 13.84 10.28
N GLU A 177 -8.34 13.16 11.18
CA GLU A 177 -8.14 13.26 12.63
C GLU A 177 -6.71 12.86 13.01
N MET A 178 -6.21 11.72 12.50
CA MET A 178 -4.84 11.27 12.77
C MET A 178 -3.77 12.25 12.29
N LEU A 179 -3.97 12.90 11.13
CA LEU A 179 -3.08 13.93 10.60
C LEU A 179 -3.10 15.17 11.48
N SER A 180 -4.29 15.61 11.90
CA SER A 180 -4.45 16.77 12.78
C SER A 180 -3.81 16.55 14.15
N ASP A 181 -3.94 15.35 14.72
CA ASP A 181 -3.28 14.96 15.99
C ASP A 181 -1.74 14.98 15.86
N ALA A 182 -1.21 14.74 14.67
CA ALA A 182 0.22 14.87 14.36
C ALA A 182 0.62 16.31 13.92
N SER A 183 -0.27 17.29 14.14
CA SER A 183 -0.06 18.70 13.85
C SER A 183 0.13 19.02 12.37
N PHE A 184 -0.55 18.31 11.48
CA PHE A 184 -0.64 18.69 10.07
C PHE A 184 -1.84 19.62 9.82
N ASP A 185 -1.65 20.58 8.92
CA ASP A 185 -2.73 21.30 8.27
C ASP A 185 -3.26 20.41 7.13
N VAL A 186 -4.45 19.83 7.30
CA VAL A 186 -5.06 18.92 6.33
C VAL A 186 -5.66 19.75 5.19
N CYS A 187 -5.11 19.60 3.98
CA CYS A 187 -5.59 20.28 2.79
C CYS A 187 -6.79 19.56 2.17
N ARG A 188 -6.65 18.25 1.96
CA ARG A 188 -7.70 17.39 1.38
C ARG A 188 -7.45 15.91 1.65
N VAL A 189 -8.53 15.19 1.93
CA VAL A 189 -8.53 13.72 2.07
C VAL A 189 -9.80 13.20 1.38
N GLU A 190 -9.65 12.36 0.37
CA GLU A 190 -10.75 11.95 -0.49
C GLU A 190 -10.71 10.45 -0.80
N LEU A 191 -11.88 9.81 -0.89
CA LEU A 191 -12.02 8.45 -1.40
C LEU A 191 -12.30 8.44 -2.90
N HIS A 192 -11.56 7.60 -3.62
CA HIS A 192 -11.70 7.41 -5.05
C HIS A 192 -11.96 5.94 -5.36
N PRO A 193 -13.21 5.54 -5.70
CA PRO A 193 -13.47 4.22 -6.27
C PRO A 193 -12.61 4.01 -7.52
N ARG A 194 -11.91 2.88 -7.57
CA ARG A 194 -11.00 2.57 -8.69
C ARG A 194 -11.14 1.10 -9.10
N PRO A 195 -12.27 0.70 -9.69
CA PRO A 195 -12.39 -0.63 -10.24
C PRO A 195 -11.24 -0.91 -11.20
N THR A 196 -10.49 -1.98 -10.97
CA THR A 196 -9.25 -2.25 -11.71
C THR A 196 -9.34 -3.61 -12.38
N SER A 197 -9.20 -3.64 -13.71
CA SER A 197 -9.18 -4.88 -14.48
C SER A 197 -7.98 -5.75 -14.10
N LEU A 198 -8.23 -7.02 -13.84
CA LEU A 198 -7.22 -8.02 -13.50
C LEU A 198 -6.91 -8.87 -14.74
N LYS A 199 -5.90 -8.48 -15.51
CA LYS A 199 -5.51 -9.15 -16.76
C LYS A 199 -5.13 -10.62 -16.55
N THR A 200 -4.58 -10.96 -15.39
CA THR A 200 -4.16 -12.33 -15.01
C THR A 200 -5.23 -13.09 -14.23
N GLY A 201 -6.39 -12.47 -14.00
CA GLY A 201 -7.51 -13.06 -13.28
C GLY A 201 -7.43 -12.93 -11.76
N MET A 202 -8.51 -13.34 -11.07
CA MET A 202 -8.67 -13.20 -9.62
C MET A 202 -7.73 -14.12 -8.85
N LYS A 203 -7.52 -15.35 -9.29
CA LYS A 203 -6.63 -16.30 -8.58
C LYS A 203 -5.21 -15.79 -8.44
N GLU A 204 -4.65 -15.22 -9.51
CA GLU A 204 -3.27 -14.69 -9.47
C GLU A 204 -3.19 -13.45 -8.56
N TRP A 205 -4.23 -12.63 -8.53
CA TRP A 205 -4.33 -11.54 -7.56
C TRP A 205 -4.33 -12.07 -6.11
N LEU A 206 -5.15 -13.08 -5.82
CA LEU A 206 -5.25 -13.71 -4.50
C LEU A 206 -3.90 -14.32 -4.06
N LYS A 207 -3.24 -15.06 -4.94
CA LYS A 207 -1.91 -15.65 -4.68
C LYS A 207 -0.86 -14.58 -4.40
N LEU A 208 -0.86 -13.48 -5.16
CA LEU A 208 0.11 -12.39 -5.00
C LEU A 208 -0.09 -11.63 -3.68
N PHE A 209 -1.32 -11.17 -3.40
CA PHE A 209 -1.57 -10.25 -2.30
C PHE A 209 -2.00 -10.95 -1.00
N ARG A 210 -2.44 -12.21 -1.07
CA ARG A 210 -2.98 -12.94 0.11
C ARG A 210 -2.39 -14.32 0.31
N LYS A 211 -1.16 -14.55 -0.16
CA LYS A 211 -0.42 -15.79 0.06
C LYS A 211 -0.54 -16.33 1.49
N PRO A 212 -0.31 -15.55 2.58
CA PRO A 212 -0.41 -16.05 3.95
C PRO A 212 -1.81 -16.56 4.33
N PHE A 213 -2.88 -15.99 3.75
CA PHE A 213 -4.25 -16.48 4.00
C PHE A 213 -4.46 -17.88 3.39
N PHE A 214 -3.94 -18.13 2.21
CA PHE A 214 -4.16 -19.41 1.52
C PHE A 214 -3.21 -20.50 2.03
N GLU A 215 -1.97 -20.19 2.37
CA GLU A 215 -0.97 -21.16 2.87
C GLU A 215 -1.40 -21.84 4.18
N GLN A 216 -2.26 -21.23 5.00
CA GLN A 216 -2.76 -21.85 6.22
C GLN A 216 -3.57 -23.13 5.97
N PHE A 217 -4.05 -23.36 4.75
CA PHE A 217 -4.89 -24.51 4.39
C PHE A 217 -4.08 -25.68 3.81
N GLY A 218 -2.75 -25.59 3.68
CA GLY A 218 -1.88 -26.67 3.24
C GLY A 218 -2.33 -27.25 1.87
N ASP A 219 -2.58 -28.54 1.83
CA ASP A 219 -2.98 -29.25 0.60
C ASP A 219 -4.35 -28.81 0.06
N GLU A 220 -5.19 -28.15 0.87
CA GLU A 220 -6.49 -27.61 0.46
C GLU A 220 -6.41 -26.22 -0.18
N THR A 221 -5.21 -25.65 -0.29
CA THR A 221 -4.99 -24.27 -0.81
C THR A 221 -5.72 -24.02 -2.13
N ASP A 222 -5.58 -24.91 -3.11
CA ASP A 222 -6.20 -24.74 -4.44
C ASP A 222 -7.73 -24.82 -4.37
N ASN A 223 -8.28 -25.73 -3.55
CA ASN A 223 -9.73 -25.83 -3.32
C ASN A 223 -10.29 -24.56 -2.67
N VAL A 224 -9.53 -23.96 -1.73
CA VAL A 224 -9.92 -22.70 -1.07
C VAL A 224 -9.85 -21.53 -2.04
N LEU A 225 -8.84 -21.47 -2.91
CA LEU A 225 -8.75 -20.48 -3.98
C LEU A 225 -9.95 -20.55 -4.93
N ASP A 226 -10.32 -21.75 -5.36
CA ASP A 226 -11.47 -21.99 -6.24
C ASP A 226 -12.77 -21.55 -5.60
N GLU A 227 -12.94 -21.85 -4.33
CA GLU A 227 -14.13 -21.48 -3.56
C GLU A 227 -14.27 -19.97 -3.38
N VAL A 228 -13.17 -19.28 -3.06
CA VAL A 228 -13.14 -17.80 -2.96
C VAL A 228 -13.45 -17.19 -4.33
N GLU A 229 -12.83 -17.70 -5.41
CA GLU A 229 -13.09 -17.20 -6.77
C GLU A 229 -14.56 -17.37 -7.16
N GLN A 230 -15.16 -18.52 -6.86
CA GLN A 230 -16.58 -18.78 -7.15
C GLN A 230 -17.51 -17.81 -6.42
N LEU A 231 -17.23 -17.49 -5.15
CA LEU A 231 -18.00 -16.52 -4.40
C LEU A 231 -17.89 -15.08 -4.95
N LEU A 232 -16.74 -14.74 -5.52
CA LEU A 232 -16.48 -13.42 -6.10
C LEU A 232 -17.05 -13.24 -7.50
N ARG A 233 -17.23 -14.35 -8.24
CA ARG A 233 -17.64 -14.33 -9.66
C ARG A 233 -18.89 -13.51 -9.94
N PRO A 234 -20.00 -13.61 -9.18
CA PRO A 234 -21.20 -12.83 -9.45
C PRO A 234 -21.01 -11.32 -9.35
N SER A 235 -20.04 -10.85 -8.54
CA SER A 235 -19.84 -9.43 -8.25
C SER A 235 -18.67 -8.81 -8.99
N LEU A 236 -17.62 -9.59 -9.29
CA LEU A 236 -16.34 -9.06 -9.79
C LEU A 236 -15.92 -9.65 -11.14
N CYS A 237 -16.73 -10.53 -11.73
CA CYS A 237 -16.46 -11.12 -13.04
C CYS A 237 -17.63 -10.85 -14.01
N ASP A 238 -17.34 -10.28 -15.15
CA ASP A 238 -18.38 -10.03 -16.17
C ASP A 238 -18.77 -11.33 -16.93
N ALA A 239 -19.82 -11.23 -17.77
CA ALA A 239 -20.30 -12.35 -18.56
C ALA A 239 -19.29 -12.90 -19.60
N ARG A 240 -18.22 -12.13 -19.87
CA ARG A 240 -17.13 -12.53 -20.78
C ARG A 240 -15.94 -13.16 -20.06
N GLY A 241 -16.01 -13.25 -18.72
CA GLY A 241 -14.93 -13.78 -17.89
C GLY A 241 -13.87 -12.76 -17.48
N ASN A 242 -14.07 -11.46 -17.71
CA ASN A 242 -13.15 -10.42 -17.29
C ASN A 242 -13.33 -10.12 -15.82
N TRP A 243 -12.23 -10.14 -15.07
CA TRP A 243 -12.20 -9.86 -13.64
C TRP A 243 -11.86 -8.41 -13.35
N THR A 244 -12.52 -7.82 -12.36
CA THR A 244 -12.27 -6.47 -11.87
C THR A 244 -12.17 -6.48 -10.35
N ALA A 245 -11.08 -5.97 -9.78
CA ALA A 245 -10.97 -5.79 -8.34
C ALA A 245 -11.65 -4.49 -7.89
N ASP A 246 -12.34 -4.55 -6.76
CA ASP A 246 -13.12 -3.46 -6.16
C ASP A 246 -12.24 -2.52 -5.32
N TYR A 247 -11.19 -1.95 -5.93
CA TYR A 247 -10.31 -1.00 -5.25
C TYR A 247 -11.04 0.31 -4.91
N VAL A 248 -10.79 0.77 -3.68
CA VAL A 248 -11.09 2.15 -3.25
C VAL A 248 -9.80 2.74 -2.70
N ARG A 249 -9.38 3.87 -3.24
CA ARG A 249 -8.18 4.58 -2.83
C ARG A 249 -8.55 5.80 -1.98
N ILE A 250 -7.79 5.99 -0.89
CA ILE A 250 -7.78 7.26 -0.18
C ILE A 250 -6.59 8.05 -0.68
N ARG A 251 -6.83 9.30 -1.06
CA ARG A 251 -5.79 10.25 -1.45
C ARG A 251 -5.72 11.38 -0.46
N VAL A 252 -4.52 11.78 -0.13
CA VAL A 252 -4.21 12.66 0.99
C VAL A 252 -3.25 13.75 0.54
N GLU A 253 -3.53 14.97 0.96
CA GLU A 253 -2.58 16.09 0.94
C GLU A 253 -2.69 16.86 2.26
N ALA A 254 -1.55 17.04 2.92
CA ALA A 254 -1.43 17.77 4.16
C ALA A 254 -0.11 18.55 4.22
N MET A 255 -0.08 19.65 4.95
CA MET A 255 1.08 20.51 5.11
C MET A 255 1.58 20.47 6.53
N LYS A 256 2.90 20.39 6.72
CA LYS A 256 3.50 20.67 8.03
C LYS A 256 3.48 22.19 8.25
N PRO A 257 2.96 22.70 9.39
CA PRO A 257 2.99 24.13 9.71
C PRO A 257 4.42 24.70 9.64
N ARG A 258 4.49 26.04 9.40
CA ARG A 258 5.78 26.78 9.37
C ARG A 258 6.33 27.05 10.74
#